data_11435663380e992555647aaac10126c4
#
_entry.id   11435663380e992555647aaac10126c4
#
_cell.length_a   1.000
_cell.length_b   1.000
_cell.length_c   1.000
_cell.angle_alpha   90.00
_cell.angle_beta   90.00
_cell.angle_gamma   90.00
#
_symmetry.space_group_name_H-M   'P 1'
#
loop_
_entity.id
_entity.type
_entity.pdbx_description
1 polymer ?
#
loop_
_entity_poly.entity_id
_entity_poly.type
_entity_poly.pdbx_seq_one_letter_code
_entity_poly.pdbx_strand_id
1 'polypeptide(L)'
;PWELTVSFLLSQNNNIPRIKKIIRTLSGECGAPISLQPGAAEHLNGDEVLFSFPDAASLAALGEDGLYAMKTGFRAKYLYDAACRYLSGGLALDETLADIGLEQAIGELCRVRGIGRKVASCILLFSGFHPDAFPVDVWMQRSLARDFPALLERGADPCDVFGPYAGIAQ
;
A
#
# COMPACT_ATOMS: atom_id res chain seq x y z
N PRO A 1 7.32 3.73 -2.61
CA PRO A 1 6.79 2.87 -1.52
C PRO A 1 5.84 3.59 -0.58
N TRP A 2 6.04 4.90 -0.26
CA TRP A 2 5.15 5.67 0.60
C TRP A 2 3.70 5.68 0.09
N GLU A 3 3.48 6.05 -1.16
CA GLU A 3 2.15 6.07 -1.79
C GLU A 3 1.47 4.69 -1.75
N LEU A 4 2.24 3.62 -2.00
CA LEU A 4 1.74 2.24 -1.89
C LEU A 4 1.29 1.92 -0.47
N THR A 5 2.10 2.27 0.53
CA THR A 5 1.76 2.03 1.95
C THR A 5 0.46 2.71 2.34
N VAL A 6 0.31 3.99 2.04
CA VAL A 6 -0.93 4.75 2.30
C VAL A 6 -2.11 4.16 1.53
N SER A 7 -1.92 3.82 0.25
CA SER A 7 -2.97 3.26 -0.59
C SER A 7 -3.44 1.89 -0.09
N PHE A 8 -2.54 1.02 0.35
CA PHE A 8 -2.90 -0.27 0.93
C PHE A 8 -3.55 -0.13 2.31
N LEU A 9 -3.13 0.83 3.14
CA LEU A 9 -3.85 1.15 4.37
C LEU A 9 -5.29 1.62 4.10
N LEU A 10 -5.49 2.44 3.07
CA LEU A 10 -6.82 2.91 2.64
C LEU A 10 -7.66 1.80 2.02
N SER A 11 -7.06 0.79 1.42
CA SER A 11 -7.77 -0.30 0.74
C SER A 11 -8.49 -1.26 1.69
N GLN A 12 -8.09 -1.31 2.96
CA GLN A 12 -8.63 -2.24 3.94
C GLN A 12 -10.14 -2.05 4.14
N ASN A 13 -10.93 -3.11 3.92
CA ASN A 13 -12.38 -3.09 4.01
C ASN A 13 -13.00 -1.88 3.28
N ASN A 14 -12.61 -1.69 2.02
CA ASN A 14 -12.98 -0.54 1.22
C ASN A 14 -13.27 -0.98 -0.23
N ASN A 15 -13.77 -0.08 -1.07
CA ASN A 15 -13.97 -0.30 -2.49
C ASN A 15 -13.20 0.73 -3.31
N ILE A 16 -12.88 0.38 -4.55
CA ILE A 16 -12.04 1.19 -5.44
C ILE A 16 -12.58 2.62 -5.64
N PRO A 17 -13.88 2.85 -5.92
CA PRO A 17 -14.40 4.21 -6.07
C PRO A 17 -14.17 5.08 -4.83
N ARG A 18 -14.38 4.51 -3.63
CA ARG A 18 -14.17 5.24 -2.37
C ARG A 18 -12.68 5.49 -2.11
N ILE A 19 -11.81 4.52 -2.38
CA ILE A 19 -10.35 4.68 -2.27
C ILE A 19 -9.89 5.84 -3.14
N LYS A 20 -10.27 5.84 -4.43
CA LYS A 20 -9.93 6.92 -5.37
C LYS A 20 -10.41 8.28 -4.87
N LYS A 21 -11.65 8.35 -4.33
CA LYS A 21 -12.20 9.60 -3.79
C LYS A 21 -11.39 10.10 -2.60
N ILE A 22 -11.04 9.22 -1.65
CA ILE A 22 -10.24 9.58 -0.48
C ILE A 22 -8.86 10.08 -0.90
N ILE A 23 -8.18 9.36 -1.82
CA ILE A 23 -6.86 9.78 -2.32
C ILE A 23 -6.95 11.15 -2.98
N ARG A 24 -7.94 11.40 -3.85
CA ARG A 24 -8.14 12.72 -4.46
C ARG A 24 -8.35 13.83 -3.43
N THR A 25 -9.16 13.55 -2.39
CA THR A 25 -9.39 14.52 -1.31
C THR A 25 -8.09 14.82 -0.56
N LEU A 26 -7.33 13.79 -0.17
CA LEU A 26 -6.04 13.96 0.50
C LEU A 26 -5.02 14.70 -0.37
N SER A 27 -4.93 14.35 -1.67
CA SER A 27 -4.04 15.05 -2.60
C SER A 27 -4.44 16.50 -2.80
N GLY A 28 -5.73 16.80 -2.93
CA GLY A 28 -6.21 18.18 -3.07
C GLY A 28 -5.96 19.07 -1.88
N GLU A 29 -6.02 18.50 -0.66
CA GLU A 29 -5.81 19.25 0.58
C GLU A 29 -4.33 19.36 0.99
N CYS A 30 -3.53 18.35 0.68
CA CYS A 30 -2.17 18.19 1.20
C CYS A 30 -1.10 18.10 0.11
N GLY A 31 -1.49 17.83 -1.14
CA GLY A 31 -0.55 17.71 -2.25
C GLY A 31 -0.18 19.07 -2.87
N ALA A 32 0.96 19.12 -3.53
CA ALA A 32 1.36 20.28 -4.32
C ALA A 32 0.68 20.23 -5.71
N PRO A 33 0.23 21.36 -6.27
CA PRO A 33 -0.32 21.39 -7.62
C PRO A 33 0.74 20.96 -8.64
N ILE A 34 0.33 20.13 -9.60
CA ILE A 34 1.19 19.62 -10.66
C ILE A 34 0.93 20.43 -11.93
N SER A 35 1.97 21.10 -12.43
CA SER A 35 1.92 21.76 -13.73
C SER A 35 2.18 20.73 -14.83
N LEU A 36 1.21 20.49 -15.67
CA LEU A 36 1.34 19.60 -16.84
C LEU A 36 2.01 20.34 -17.99
N GLN A 37 2.89 19.63 -18.71
CA GLN A 37 3.42 20.16 -19.96
C GLN A 37 2.32 20.22 -21.04
N PRO A 38 2.38 21.17 -21.98
CA PRO A 38 1.44 21.25 -23.11
C PRO A 38 1.41 19.89 -23.84
N GLY A 39 0.20 19.36 -24.06
CA GLY A 39 -0.02 18.06 -24.70
C GLY A 39 -0.18 16.87 -23.72
N ALA A 40 0.29 16.96 -22.49
CA ALA A 40 0.08 15.89 -21.49
C ALA A 40 -1.37 15.85 -20.94
N ALA A 41 -2.13 16.93 -21.15
CA ALA A 41 -3.48 17.09 -20.66
C ALA A 41 -4.58 16.55 -21.62
N GLU A 42 -4.23 16.03 -22.79
CA GLU A 42 -5.20 15.57 -23.80
C GLU A 42 -6.14 14.46 -23.32
N HIS A 43 -5.76 13.76 -22.24
CA HIS A 43 -6.54 12.68 -21.64
C HIS A 43 -7.22 13.09 -20.32
N LEU A 44 -7.11 14.35 -19.93
CA LEU A 44 -7.76 14.90 -18.73
C LEU A 44 -8.99 15.68 -19.12
N ASN A 45 -10.04 15.59 -18.34
CA ASN A 45 -11.29 16.32 -18.59
C ASN A 45 -11.13 17.82 -18.24
N GLY A 46 -10.68 18.63 -19.20
CA GLY A 46 -10.65 20.08 -19.05
C GLY A 46 -9.64 20.62 -18.03
N ASP A 47 -9.99 21.69 -17.33
CA ASP A 47 -9.15 22.43 -16.38
C ASP A 47 -8.95 21.70 -15.03
N GLU A 48 -8.89 20.37 -15.00
CA GLU A 48 -8.68 19.60 -13.79
C GLU A 48 -7.25 19.84 -13.25
N VAL A 49 -7.16 20.55 -12.10
CA VAL A 49 -5.88 20.72 -11.39
C VAL A 49 -5.50 19.39 -10.75
N LEU A 50 -4.35 18.86 -11.13
CA LEU A 50 -3.77 17.68 -10.51
C LEU A 50 -2.90 18.07 -9.33
N PHE A 51 -2.91 17.23 -8.31
CA PHE A 51 -2.09 17.40 -7.13
C PHE A 51 -1.20 16.17 -6.92
N SER A 52 0.01 16.39 -6.41
CA SER A 52 0.89 15.30 -6.00
C SER A 52 0.25 14.48 -4.88
N PHE A 53 0.70 13.24 -4.74
CA PHE A 53 0.33 12.45 -3.57
C PHE A 53 0.88 13.12 -2.30
N PRO A 54 0.12 13.18 -1.19
CA PRO A 54 0.54 13.85 0.02
C PRO A 54 1.76 13.16 0.65
N ASP A 55 2.72 13.92 1.10
CA ASP A 55 3.86 13.41 1.84
C ASP A 55 3.50 13.04 3.30
N ALA A 56 4.44 12.41 3.98
CA ALA A 56 4.22 11.98 5.35
C ALA A 56 4.08 13.17 6.32
N ALA A 57 4.78 14.28 6.05
CA ALA A 57 4.73 15.47 6.90
C ALA A 57 3.34 16.10 6.85
N SER A 58 2.77 16.23 5.66
CA SER A 58 1.41 16.77 5.46
C SER A 58 0.36 15.90 6.14
N LEU A 59 0.45 14.56 6.02
CA LEU A 59 -0.49 13.65 6.69
C LEU A 59 -0.34 13.68 8.21
N ALA A 60 0.89 13.77 8.73
CA ALA A 60 1.13 13.90 10.17
C ALA A 60 0.60 15.24 10.72
N ALA A 61 0.74 16.32 9.96
CA ALA A 61 0.25 17.65 10.35
C ALA A 61 -1.27 17.72 10.49
N LEU A 62 -2.03 16.94 9.71
CA LEU A 62 -3.49 16.83 9.85
C LEU A 62 -3.92 16.17 11.17
N GLY A 63 -3.08 15.33 11.75
CA GLY A 63 -3.45 14.51 12.90
C GLY A 63 -4.56 13.49 12.60
N GLU A 64 -4.92 12.67 13.59
CA GLU A 64 -5.99 11.66 13.42
C GLU A 64 -7.35 12.30 13.10
N ASP A 65 -7.70 13.40 13.75
CA ASP A 65 -8.98 14.09 13.58
C ASP A 65 -9.10 14.70 12.17
N GLY A 66 -8.05 15.36 11.68
CA GLY A 66 -8.02 15.91 10.32
C GLY A 66 -8.14 14.81 9.28
N LEU A 67 -7.38 13.73 9.44
CA LEU A 67 -7.47 12.55 8.56
C LEU A 67 -8.88 11.91 8.60
N TYR A 68 -9.50 11.85 9.78
CA TYR A 68 -10.87 11.34 9.90
C TYR A 68 -11.88 12.23 9.16
N ALA A 69 -11.72 13.56 9.25
CA ALA A 69 -12.53 14.53 8.51
C ALA A 69 -12.43 14.35 6.98
N MET A 70 -11.28 13.87 6.47
CA MET A 70 -11.05 13.50 5.04
C MET A 70 -11.75 12.19 4.64
N LYS A 71 -12.68 11.68 5.45
CA LYS A 71 -13.48 10.47 5.18
C LYS A 71 -12.68 9.16 5.16
N THR A 72 -11.48 9.14 5.75
CA THR A 72 -10.66 7.92 5.87
C THR A 72 -11.27 6.90 6.84
N GLY A 73 -12.16 7.36 7.74
CA GLY A 73 -12.80 6.53 8.75
C GLY A 73 -11.79 5.96 9.76
N PHE A 74 -11.97 4.70 10.17
CA PHE A 74 -11.08 4.06 11.14
C PHE A 74 -9.61 3.98 10.72
N ARG A 75 -9.31 4.25 9.45
CA ARG A 75 -7.96 4.23 8.89
C ARG A 75 -7.16 5.49 9.23
N ALA A 76 -7.82 6.55 9.70
CA ALA A 76 -7.16 7.79 10.14
C ALA A 76 -5.99 7.51 11.08
N LYS A 77 -6.22 6.70 12.11
CA LYS A 77 -5.19 6.30 13.08
C LYS A 77 -4.04 5.49 12.48
N TYR A 78 -4.30 4.74 11.39
CA TYR A 78 -3.25 3.96 10.70
C TYR A 78 -2.38 4.85 9.83
N LEU A 79 -3.01 5.80 9.13
CA LEU A 79 -2.30 6.78 8.30
C LEU A 79 -1.43 7.69 9.17
N TYR A 80 -1.97 8.13 10.31
CA TYR A 80 -1.23 8.96 11.25
C TYR A 80 -0.03 8.23 11.87
N ASP A 81 -0.22 6.99 12.35
CA ASP A 81 0.88 6.16 12.88
C ASP A 81 1.96 5.91 11.82
N ALA A 82 1.56 5.55 10.59
CA ALA A 82 2.50 5.35 9.49
C ALA A 82 3.30 6.62 9.17
N ALA A 83 2.64 7.77 9.11
CA ALA A 83 3.29 9.05 8.84
C ALA A 83 4.29 9.44 9.94
N CYS A 84 3.91 9.33 11.20
CA CYS A 84 4.78 9.63 12.34
C CYS A 84 6.00 8.69 12.38
N ARG A 85 5.80 7.39 12.13
CA ARG A 85 6.89 6.42 12.10
C ARG A 85 7.85 6.67 10.94
N TYR A 86 7.32 6.97 9.76
CA TYR A 86 8.15 7.29 8.59
C TYR A 86 9.04 8.51 8.87
N LEU A 87 8.49 9.57 9.43
CA LEU A 87 9.22 10.80 9.77
C LEU A 87 10.27 10.59 10.87
N SER A 88 10.00 9.70 11.83
CA SER A 88 10.93 9.39 12.92
C SER A 88 11.98 8.34 12.57
N GLY A 89 11.98 7.82 11.34
CA GLY A 89 12.86 6.71 10.94
C GLY A 89 12.46 5.33 11.49
N GLY A 90 11.29 5.24 12.13
CA GLY A 90 10.73 3.99 12.64
C GLY A 90 10.00 3.14 11.61
N LEU A 91 9.91 3.61 10.37
CA LEU A 91 9.39 2.90 9.20
C LEU A 91 10.32 3.18 8.02
N ALA A 92 11.18 2.24 7.69
CA ALA A 92 11.96 2.28 6.46
C ALA A 92 11.07 1.85 5.28
N LEU A 93 11.10 2.62 4.20
CA LEU A 93 10.42 2.32 2.94
C LEU A 93 11.38 2.55 1.77
N ASP A 94 12.54 1.94 1.84
CA ASP A 94 13.65 2.05 0.89
C ASP A 94 14.25 0.67 0.61
N GLU A 95 15.37 0.64 -0.11
CA GLU A 95 16.05 -0.58 -0.51
C GLU A 95 16.49 -1.45 0.67
N THR A 96 16.57 -0.93 1.89
CA THR A 96 16.91 -1.76 3.08
C THR A 96 15.90 -2.89 3.30
N LEU A 97 14.64 -2.72 2.87
CA LEU A 97 13.65 -3.80 2.88
C LEU A 97 13.95 -4.89 1.84
N ALA A 98 14.62 -4.57 0.74
CA ALA A 98 15.03 -5.55 -0.26
C ALA A 98 16.27 -6.34 0.17
N ASP A 99 17.12 -5.74 1.02
CA ASP A 99 18.37 -6.33 1.48
C ASP A 99 18.20 -7.36 2.61
N ILE A 100 16.99 -7.42 3.21
CA ILE A 100 16.65 -8.37 4.27
C ILE A 100 15.69 -9.44 3.75
N GLY A 101 15.64 -10.61 4.42
CA GLY A 101 14.73 -11.68 4.01
C GLY A 101 13.26 -11.28 4.11
N LEU A 102 12.41 -11.86 3.25
CA LEU A 102 10.97 -11.57 3.14
C LEU A 102 10.25 -11.57 4.50
N GLU A 103 10.47 -12.58 5.33
CA GLU A 103 9.82 -12.68 6.65
C GLU A 103 10.24 -11.55 7.60
N GLN A 104 11.50 -11.14 7.53
CA GLN A 104 12.00 -10.02 8.30
C GLN A 104 11.40 -8.71 7.80
N ALA A 105 11.35 -8.49 6.48
CA ALA A 105 10.73 -7.32 5.87
C ALA A 105 9.23 -7.21 6.21
N ILE A 106 8.50 -8.33 6.18
CA ILE A 106 7.11 -8.40 6.66
C ILE A 106 7.04 -8.01 8.14
N GLY A 107 7.93 -8.53 8.98
CA GLY A 107 7.98 -8.21 10.41
C GLY A 107 8.19 -6.71 10.68
N GLU A 108 9.10 -6.06 9.94
CA GLU A 108 9.34 -4.62 10.05
C GLU A 108 8.08 -3.80 9.70
N LEU A 109 7.42 -4.12 8.58
CA LEU A 109 6.21 -3.43 8.17
C LEU A 109 5.04 -3.67 9.14
N CYS A 110 4.93 -4.85 9.73
CA CYS A 110 3.88 -5.19 10.70
C CYS A 110 3.99 -4.43 12.03
N ARG A 111 5.08 -3.71 12.28
CA ARG A 111 5.19 -2.81 13.44
C ARG A 111 4.32 -1.56 13.29
N VAL A 112 3.91 -1.24 12.08
CA VAL A 112 3.01 -0.12 11.80
C VAL A 112 1.58 -0.53 12.09
N ARG A 113 0.87 0.29 12.83
CA ARG A 113 -0.52 0.03 13.18
C ARG A 113 -1.38 -0.11 11.93
N GLY A 114 -2.09 -1.23 11.84
CA GLY A 114 -2.97 -1.52 10.70
C GLY A 114 -2.28 -2.23 9.54
N ILE A 115 -0.97 -2.43 9.56
CA ILE A 115 -0.28 -3.29 8.60
C ILE A 115 -0.20 -4.69 9.19
N GLY A 116 -0.98 -5.62 8.64
CA GLY A 116 -0.84 -7.05 8.88
C GLY A 116 -0.06 -7.72 7.74
N ARG A 117 0.23 -9.02 7.89
CA ARG A 117 1.01 -9.81 6.93
C ARG A 117 0.57 -9.60 5.47
N LYS A 118 -0.74 -9.68 5.19
CA LYS A 118 -1.26 -9.48 3.82
C LYS A 118 -0.92 -8.10 3.25
N VAL A 119 -1.10 -7.04 4.04
CA VAL A 119 -0.80 -5.67 3.60
C VAL A 119 0.70 -5.48 3.44
N ALA A 120 1.52 -6.00 4.36
CA ALA A 120 2.97 -5.98 4.25
C ALA A 120 3.45 -6.68 2.97
N SER A 121 2.94 -7.90 2.69
CA SER A 121 3.26 -8.63 1.45
C SER A 121 2.86 -7.84 0.20
N CYS A 122 1.70 -7.17 0.20
CA CYS A 122 1.31 -6.30 -0.92
C CYS A 122 2.29 -5.14 -1.10
N ILE A 123 2.68 -4.46 -0.01
CA ILE A 123 3.63 -3.33 -0.09
C ILE A 123 4.96 -3.82 -0.68
N LEU A 124 5.50 -4.92 -0.19
CA LEU A 124 6.79 -5.49 -0.61
C LEU A 124 6.75 -5.93 -2.08
N LEU A 125 5.69 -6.59 -2.52
CA LEU A 125 5.51 -7.02 -3.90
C LEU A 125 5.42 -5.82 -4.85
N PHE A 126 4.50 -4.90 -4.59
CA PHE A 126 4.22 -3.79 -5.50
C PHE A 126 5.30 -2.69 -5.48
N SER A 127 6.13 -2.61 -4.44
CA SER A 127 7.34 -1.78 -4.45
C SER A 127 8.51 -2.38 -5.23
N GLY A 128 8.41 -3.66 -5.61
CA GLY A 128 9.48 -4.39 -6.28
C GLY A 128 10.59 -4.88 -5.36
N PHE A 129 10.46 -4.70 -4.04
CA PHE A 129 11.46 -5.15 -3.07
C PHE A 129 11.49 -6.67 -2.92
N HIS A 130 10.31 -7.31 -2.95
CA HIS A 130 10.17 -8.76 -2.79
C HIS A 130 9.21 -9.33 -3.85
N PRO A 131 9.69 -9.70 -5.03
CA PRO A 131 8.87 -10.32 -6.07
C PRO A 131 8.39 -11.73 -5.68
N ASP A 132 8.99 -12.32 -4.67
CA ASP A 132 8.63 -13.59 -4.02
C ASP A 132 7.49 -13.43 -2.98
N ALA A 133 7.17 -12.20 -2.56
CA ALA A 133 6.07 -11.95 -1.63
C ALA A 133 4.73 -12.37 -2.25
N PHE A 134 4.01 -13.25 -1.56
CA PHE A 134 2.75 -13.83 -2.04
C PHE A 134 1.59 -13.43 -1.12
N PRO A 135 0.94 -12.27 -1.37
CA PRO A 135 -0.17 -11.82 -0.53
C PRO A 135 -1.41 -12.68 -0.72
N VAL A 136 -1.78 -13.41 0.33
CA VAL A 136 -2.95 -14.29 0.31
C VAL A 136 -4.15 -13.58 0.93
N ASP A 137 -5.15 -13.28 0.11
CA ASP A 137 -6.47 -12.83 0.54
C ASP A 137 -7.52 -13.94 0.37
N VAL A 138 -8.77 -13.63 0.72
CA VAL A 138 -9.88 -14.60 0.63
C VAL A 138 -10.09 -15.12 -0.80
N TRP A 139 -9.88 -14.28 -1.81
CA TRP A 139 -10.03 -14.69 -3.20
C TRP A 139 -8.88 -15.59 -3.63
N MET A 140 -7.66 -15.24 -3.27
CA MET A 140 -6.49 -16.06 -3.52
C MET A 140 -6.60 -17.42 -2.81
N GLN A 141 -7.03 -17.44 -1.54
CA GLN A 141 -7.28 -18.70 -0.83
C GLN A 141 -8.27 -19.61 -1.59
N ARG A 142 -9.35 -19.04 -2.12
CA ARG A 142 -10.35 -19.80 -2.90
C ARG A 142 -9.77 -20.32 -4.22
N SER A 143 -8.97 -19.50 -4.92
CA SER A 143 -8.32 -19.94 -6.16
C SER A 143 -7.30 -21.03 -5.89
N LEU A 144 -6.46 -20.87 -4.86
CA LEU A 144 -5.51 -21.93 -4.46
C LEU A 144 -6.21 -23.23 -4.06
N ALA A 145 -7.31 -23.13 -3.30
CA ALA A 145 -8.07 -24.32 -2.91
C ALA A 145 -8.69 -25.06 -4.11
N ARG A 146 -9.06 -24.33 -5.16
CA ARG A 146 -9.64 -24.92 -6.37
C ARG A 146 -8.56 -25.49 -7.29
N ASP A 147 -7.51 -24.73 -7.56
CA ASP A 147 -6.57 -25.00 -8.65
C ASP A 147 -5.27 -25.69 -8.15
N PHE A 148 -4.91 -25.45 -6.88
CA PHE A 148 -3.69 -25.97 -6.25
C PHE A 148 -3.95 -26.52 -4.83
N PRO A 149 -4.89 -27.47 -4.65
CA PRO A 149 -5.27 -27.94 -3.30
C PRO A 149 -4.08 -28.53 -2.53
N ALA A 150 -3.16 -29.21 -3.21
CA ALA A 150 -1.97 -29.79 -2.59
C ALA A 150 -1.03 -28.75 -1.95
N LEU A 151 -1.04 -27.51 -2.44
CA LEU A 151 -0.23 -26.42 -1.88
C LEU A 151 -0.77 -26.03 -0.51
N LEU A 152 -2.10 -25.93 -0.36
CA LEU A 152 -2.74 -25.62 0.92
C LEU A 152 -2.65 -26.78 1.91
N GLU A 153 -2.88 -28.02 1.47
CA GLU A 153 -2.85 -29.22 2.31
C GLU A 153 -1.46 -29.50 2.90
N ARG A 154 -0.42 -29.23 2.12
CA ARG A 154 0.98 -29.45 2.54
C ARG A 154 1.58 -28.25 3.28
N GLY A 155 0.89 -27.10 3.30
CA GLY A 155 1.46 -25.86 3.80
C GLY A 155 2.75 -25.47 3.06
N ALA A 156 2.84 -25.82 1.76
CA ALA A 156 4.02 -25.56 0.96
C ALA A 156 4.18 -24.05 0.74
N ASP A 157 5.43 -23.59 0.67
CA ASP A 157 5.73 -22.22 0.30
C ASP A 157 5.33 -21.99 -1.17
N PRO A 158 4.59 -20.92 -1.51
CA PRO A 158 4.31 -20.58 -2.89
C PRO A 158 5.57 -20.53 -3.78
N CYS A 159 6.71 -20.15 -3.23
CA CYS A 159 7.98 -20.14 -3.96
C CYS A 159 8.46 -21.54 -4.38
N ASP A 160 8.09 -22.60 -3.66
CA ASP A 160 8.41 -23.97 -4.05
C ASP A 160 7.67 -24.39 -5.35
N VAL A 161 6.53 -23.75 -5.64
CA VAL A 161 5.69 -24.04 -6.80
C VAL A 161 5.90 -23.04 -7.92
N PHE A 162 5.95 -21.74 -7.62
CA PHE A 162 5.97 -20.65 -8.59
C PHE A 162 7.36 -19.99 -8.73
N GLY A 163 8.35 -20.45 -7.96
CA GLY A 163 9.72 -19.94 -7.99
C GLY A 163 9.87 -18.56 -7.33
N PRO A 164 11.03 -17.89 -7.54
CA PRO A 164 11.39 -16.66 -6.86
C PRO A 164 10.55 -15.43 -7.26
N TYR A 165 9.65 -15.59 -8.21
CA TYR A 165 8.69 -14.56 -8.66
C TYR A 165 7.25 -14.96 -8.34
N ALA A 166 7.05 -15.73 -7.27
CA ALA A 166 5.74 -16.25 -6.89
C ALA A 166 4.66 -15.16 -6.79
N GLY A 167 5.00 -14.00 -6.26
CA GLY A 167 4.07 -12.88 -6.16
C GLY A 167 3.64 -12.29 -7.50
N ILE A 168 4.48 -12.40 -8.54
CA ILE A 168 4.17 -11.93 -9.90
C ILE A 168 3.34 -12.98 -10.65
N ALA A 169 3.50 -14.26 -10.29
CA ALA A 169 2.74 -15.39 -10.88
C ALA A 169 1.29 -15.47 -10.38
N GLN A 170 0.91 -14.72 -9.40
CA GLN A 170 -0.36 -14.69 -8.69
C GLN A 170 -1.61 -14.27 -9.55
#